data_e728ea384ddf52423d76c5bee409e16d
#
_entry.id   e728ea384ddf52423d76c5bee409e16d
#
_cell.length_a   1.000
_cell.length_b   1.000
_cell.length_c   1.000
_cell.angle_alpha   90.00
_cell.angle_beta   90.00
_cell.angle_gamma   90.00
#
_symmetry.space_group_name_H-M   'P 1'
#
loop_
_entity.id
_entity.type
_entity.pdbx_description
1 polymer ?
#
loop_
_entity_poly.entity_id
_entity_poly.type
_entity_poly.pdbx_seq_one_letter_code
_entity_poly.pdbx_strand_id
1 'polypeptide(L)'
;MFDTLIRGGAVVDGTGRPAFAADVAVSGGRIAAIGDLSAASAAHVIAAAGRTVTPGFIDIHRHADAALFRPGFGAAELCQGLTTIVNGNCGLSAAPFGPAHSDAIRDYLRPITGALPPELVTETLSGYFASVPDIPVHVGMLAGAGVLRADAAGYELEHLEDCHYRALHRALEQALADGALGVSLGLGYAPECFYTTAELIRALSPIAGQDIPLTVHMRQEGAGVCDSIEEMLLVARELRVPLHISHLKAMGRDNWGKKIPRALELLHRAKEEGLDVGCDVYPYTAGSTQLLHILPPEFLEGGMDAVVRRLADPHERETLAHRIEDGGGFDDIAKLAGWDGIFLSSLHCPEDAPLLGKSIAQEAAMEHKSPLDACCDLLIREHCQVTMIDFMAAEEDIAAILRSPLSCLISDATYPTEGMPHPRVYGSCTRLLQHFVREQGVLTLEQGVHKLTQAPAQALRLAGKGVIAVGADADLCVFDPAALTERGTYQDPCQTALGMDAVLVAGRLAVKNGEMTGVKAGTLIRK
;
A
#
# COMPACT_ATOMS: atom_id res chain seq x y z
N MET A 1 21.17 -22.01 26.39
CA MET A 1 21.76 -21.75 25.05
C MET A 1 20.65 -21.16 24.20
N PHE A 2 20.83 -20.00 23.62
CA PHE A 2 19.85 -19.35 22.74
C PHE A 2 19.95 -19.90 21.30
N ASP A 3 18.93 -19.66 20.47
CA ASP A 3 18.98 -20.05 19.06
C ASP A 3 19.90 -19.09 18.28
N THR A 4 19.70 -17.77 18.47
CA THR A 4 20.51 -16.71 17.84
C THR A 4 20.87 -15.64 18.88
N LEU A 5 22.09 -15.11 18.77
CA LEU A 5 22.58 -13.98 19.57
C LEU A 5 23.15 -12.91 18.63
N ILE A 6 22.55 -11.73 18.63
CA ILE A 6 23.06 -10.55 17.94
C ILE A 6 23.92 -9.77 18.93
N ARG A 7 25.21 -9.55 18.63
CA ARG A 7 26.22 -9.09 19.58
C ARG A 7 26.78 -7.72 19.25
N GLY A 8 26.76 -6.82 20.24
CA GLY A 8 27.51 -5.56 20.21
C GLY A 8 26.91 -4.49 19.30
N GLY A 9 25.60 -4.53 19.02
CA GLY A 9 24.92 -3.55 18.18
C GLY A 9 24.44 -2.32 18.90
N ALA A 10 24.18 -1.23 18.18
CA ALA A 10 23.37 -0.11 18.61
C ALA A 10 21.90 -0.46 18.37
N VAL A 11 21.15 -0.72 19.46
CA VAL A 11 19.74 -1.09 19.38
C VAL A 11 18.88 0.16 19.24
N VAL A 12 18.12 0.26 18.14
CA VAL A 12 17.04 1.22 17.93
C VAL A 12 15.73 0.45 18.03
N ASP A 13 15.08 0.53 19.18
CA ASP A 13 14.06 -0.41 19.61
C ASP A 13 12.67 -0.26 18.96
N GLY A 14 12.53 0.66 18.00
CA GLY A 14 11.28 0.93 17.28
C GLY A 14 10.38 1.95 17.95
N THR A 15 10.63 2.33 19.21
CA THR A 15 9.77 3.26 19.98
C THR A 15 10.02 4.74 19.70
N GLY A 16 11.05 5.07 18.91
CA GLY A 16 11.50 6.46 18.69
C GLY A 16 12.42 7.00 19.80
N ARG A 17 12.72 6.20 20.83
CA ARG A 17 13.68 6.56 21.89
C ARG A 17 15.12 6.46 21.35
N PRO A 18 16.08 7.18 21.99
CA PRO A 18 17.50 7.11 21.60
C PRO A 18 18.05 5.69 21.60
N ALA A 19 18.94 5.42 20.64
CA ALA A 19 19.65 4.15 20.54
C ALA A 19 20.47 3.83 21.80
N PHE A 20 20.62 2.54 22.12
CA PHE A 20 21.44 2.07 23.24
C PHE A 20 22.25 0.83 22.84
N ALA A 21 23.41 0.63 23.47
CA ALA A 21 24.25 -0.53 23.22
C ALA A 21 23.72 -1.75 23.99
N ALA A 22 23.44 -2.86 23.29
CA ALA A 22 23.05 -4.13 23.90
C ALA A 22 23.25 -5.30 22.94
N ASP A 23 23.33 -6.49 23.51
CA ASP A 23 23.13 -7.75 22.79
C ASP A 23 21.64 -8.10 22.79
N VAL A 24 21.19 -8.82 21.75
CA VAL A 24 19.80 -9.30 21.61
C VAL A 24 19.82 -10.81 21.41
N ALA A 25 19.20 -11.56 22.31
CA ALA A 25 19.10 -13.01 22.25
C ALA A 25 17.71 -13.44 21.79
N VAL A 26 17.68 -14.46 20.93
CA VAL A 26 16.47 -15.04 20.32
C VAL A 26 16.33 -16.50 20.70
N SER A 27 15.13 -16.93 21.07
CA SER A 27 14.74 -18.32 21.29
C SER A 27 13.29 -18.55 20.87
N GLY A 28 13.04 -19.62 20.13
CA GLY A 28 11.70 -20.03 19.72
C GLY A 28 10.96 -18.94 18.91
N GLY A 29 11.69 -18.20 18.07
CA GLY A 29 11.11 -17.11 17.26
C GLY A 29 10.76 -15.84 18.03
N ARG A 30 11.17 -15.72 19.30
CA ARG A 30 10.92 -14.57 20.17
C ARG A 30 12.20 -13.98 20.71
N ILE A 31 12.17 -12.68 21.04
CA ILE A 31 13.25 -11.99 21.77
C ILE A 31 13.23 -12.50 23.21
N ALA A 32 14.29 -13.23 23.60
CA ALA A 32 14.38 -13.89 24.90
C ALA A 32 15.10 -13.05 25.94
N ALA A 33 16.10 -12.24 25.55
CA ALA A 33 16.85 -11.36 26.45
C ALA A 33 17.48 -10.19 25.68
N ILE A 34 17.70 -9.07 26.40
CA ILE A 34 18.35 -7.86 25.89
C ILE A 34 19.28 -7.35 27.00
N GLY A 35 20.51 -6.98 26.68
CA GLY A 35 21.46 -6.40 27.63
C GLY A 35 22.89 -6.90 27.40
N ASP A 36 23.71 -6.95 28.47
CA ASP A 36 25.03 -7.57 28.39
C ASP A 36 24.89 -9.09 28.46
N LEU A 37 25.05 -9.73 27.31
CA LEU A 37 24.98 -11.18 27.15
C LEU A 37 26.35 -11.76 26.74
N SER A 38 27.45 -11.08 27.09
CA SER A 38 28.83 -11.45 26.74
C SER A 38 29.17 -12.89 27.15
N ALA A 39 28.64 -13.37 28.32
CA ALA A 39 28.82 -14.74 28.81
C ALA A 39 27.81 -15.74 28.23
N ALA A 40 26.82 -15.30 27.44
CA ALA A 40 25.79 -16.17 26.89
C ALA A 40 26.31 -16.97 25.69
N SER A 41 25.73 -18.18 25.49
CA SER A 41 25.98 -19.03 24.33
C SER A 41 24.72 -19.14 23.45
N ALA A 42 24.94 -19.24 22.15
CA ALA A 42 23.88 -19.45 21.15
C ALA A 42 24.35 -20.40 20.06
N ALA A 43 23.39 -21.02 19.36
CA ALA A 43 23.69 -21.86 18.19
C ALA A 43 24.25 -21.01 17.03
N HIS A 44 23.73 -19.78 16.88
CA HIS A 44 24.18 -18.82 15.88
C HIS A 44 24.53 -17.49 16.53
N VAL A 45 25.63 -16.86 16.08
CA VAL A 45 26.03 -15.52 16.54
C VAL A 45 26.14 -14.62 15.33
N ILE A 46 25.48 -13.46 15.40
CA ILE A 46 25.54 -12.38 14.43
C ILE A 46 26.34 -11.24 15.06
N ALA A 47 27.52 -10.93 14.50
CA ALA A 47 28.32 -9.80 14.96
C ALA A 47 27.68 -8.49 14.46
N ALA A 48 27.30 -7.62 15.39
CA ALA A 48 26.66 -6.33 15.08
C ALA A 48 27.48 -5.13 15.57
N ALA A 49 28.77 -5.31 15.90
CA ALA A 49 29.63 -4.20 16.30
C ALA A 49 29.71 -3.15 15.19
N GLY A 50 29.40 -1.89 15.52
CA GLY A 50 29.31 -0.80 14.54
C GLY A 50 28.07 -0.87 13.63
N ARG A 51 27.09 -1.69 13.96
CA ARG A 51 25.81 -1.84 13.22
C ARG A 51 24.65 -1.39 14.07
N THR A 52 23.57 -1.03 13.39
CA THR A 52 22.27 -0.78 14.01
C THR A 52 21.44 -2.07 14.00
N VAL A 53 20.78 -2.34 15.12
CA VAL A 53 19.83 -3.45 15.29
C VAL A 53 18.44 -2.86 15.50
N THR A 54 17.49 -3.20 14.64
CA THR A 54 16.11 -2.69 14.70
C THR A 54 15.11 -3.84 14.69
N PRO A 55 13.83 -3.58 15.04
CA PRO A 55 12.76 -4.49 14.63
C PRO A 55 12.76 -4.63 13.10
N GLY A 56 12.26 -5.74 12.59
CA GLY A 56 11.94 -5.89 11.18
C GLY A 56 10.91 -4.86 10.73
N PHE A 57 11.07 -4.31 9.54
CA PHE A 57 10.20 -3.28 9.02
C PHE A 57 8.82 -3.84 8.65
N ILE A 58 7.81 -3.00 8.76
CA ILE A 58 6.41 -3.33 8.54
C ILE A 58 5.84 -2.37 7.51
N ASP A 59 5.25 -2.91 6.46
CA ASP A 59 4.52 -2.16 5.44
C ASP A 59 3.05 -2.55 5.48
N ILE A 60 2.21 -1.64 5.97
CA ILE A 60 0.78 -1.89 6.13
C ILE A 60 -0.04 -1.58 4.88
N HIS A 61 0.62 -1.18 3.79
CA HIS A 61 -0.06 -0.81 2.55
C HIS A 61 0.70 -1.33 1.32
N ARG A 62 0.36 -2.55 0.91
CA ARG A 62 0.86 -3.18 -0.33
C ARG A 62 -0.28 -3.87 -1.07
N HIS A 63 -0.03 -4.16 -2.35
CA HIS A 63 -0.95 -4.88 -3.24
C HIS A 63 -0.31 -6.17 -3.76
N ALA A 64 0.38 -6.90 -2.87
CA ALA A 64 1.10 -8.13 -3.21
C ALA A 64 0.18 -9.37 -3.22
N ASP A 65 -1.13 -9.21 -3.28
CA ASP A 65 -2.14 -10.26 -3.16
C ASP A 65 -1.89 -11.45 -4.11
N ALA A 66 -1.60 -11.17 -5.39
CA ALA A 66 -1.24 -12.20 -6.36
C ALA A 66 0.28 -12.47 -6.38
N ALA A 67 1.10 -11.51 -5.97
CA ALA A 67 2.56 -11.63 -6.01
C ALA A 67 3.09 -12.70 -5.05
N LEU A 68 2.35 -13.01 -3.96
CA LEU A 68 2.68 -14.10 -3.01
C LEU A 68 2.87 -15.46 -3.71
N PHE A 69 2.22 -15.66 -4.84
CA PHE A 69 2.24 -16.90 -5.62
C PHE A 69 3.33 -16.93 -6.70
N ARG A 70 4.04 -15.80 -6.89
CA ARG A 70 5.07 -15.69 -7.93
C ARG A 70 6.41 -16.28 -7.44
N PRO A 71 7.17 -16.97 -8.31
CA PRO A 71 8.54 -17.36 -8.02
C PRO A 71 9.40 -16.13 -7.67
N GLY A 72 10.23 -16.25 -6.63
CA GLY A 72 11.14 -15.17 -6.22
C GLY A 72 10.50 -14.07 -5.35
N PHE A 73 9.21 -14.18 -5.00
CA PHE A 73 8.60 -13.27 -4.03
C PHE A 73 9.40 -13.24 -2.72
N GLY A 74 9.54 -12.06 -2.15
CA GLY A 74 10.25 -11.80 -0.89
C GLY A 74 11.60 -11.13 -1.05
N ALA A 75 12.23 -11.16 -2.23
CA ALA A 75 13.53 -10.50 -2.42
C ALA A 75 13.41 -8.97 -2.31
N ALA A 76 12.41 -8.38 -2.93
CA ALA A 76 12.13 -6.94 -2.85
C ALA A 76 11.82 -6.51 -1.41
N GLU A 77 11.12 -7.34 -0.68
CA GLU A 77 10.71 -7.10 0.71
C GLU A 77 11.93 -7.21 1.65
N LEU A 78 12.54 -8.37 1.71
CA LEU A 78 13.59 -8.68 2.68
C LEU A 78 14.87 -7.87 2.46
N CYS A 79 15.28 -7.57 1.22
CA CYS A 79 16.48 -6.78 0.97
C CYS A 79 16.35 -5.31 1.40
N GLN A 80 15.15 -4.79 1.60
CA GLN A 80 14.92 -3.49 2.22
C GLN A 80 14.53 -3.56 3.71
N GLY A 81 14.58 -4.78 4.32
CA GLY A 81 14.32 -5.00 5.75
C GLY A 81 12.86 -5.27 6.11
N LEU A 82 11.96 -5.39 5.14
CA LEU A 82 10.55 -5.73 5.39
C LEU A 82 10.43 -7.18 5.82
N THR A 83 9.84 -7.40 6.99
CA THR A 83 9.53 -8.73 7.55
C THR A 83 8.03 -8.98 7.63
N THR A 84 7.23 -7.91 7.54
CA THR A 84 5.76 -7.97 7.62
C THR A 84 5.16 -7.04 6.58
N ILE A 85 4.16 -7.53 5.84
CA ILE A 85 3.37 -6.75 4.88
C ILE A 85 1.88 -6.97 5.10
N VAL A 86 1.06 -5.99 4.73
CA VAL A 86 -0.40 -6.11 4.73
C VAL A 86 -0.95 -5.75 3.36
N ASN A 87 -1.73 -6.67 2.80
CA ASN A 87 -2.39 -6.55 1.50
C ASN A 87 -3.88 -6.25 1.63
N GLY A 88 -4.60 -6.19 0.51
CA GLY A 88 -6.04 -5.92 0.50
C GLY A 88 -6.37 -4.45 0.73
N ASN A 89 -5.47 -3.54 0.39
CA ASN A 89 -5.63 -2.09 0.56
C ASN A 89 -6.51 -1.46 -0.54
N CYS A 90 -6.92 -0.20 -0.34
CA CYS A 90 -7.66 0.62 -1.31
C CYS A 90 -8.97 -0.02 -1.82
N GLY A 91 -9.64 -0.81 -0.99
CA GLY A 91 -10.84 -1.56 -1.41
C GLY A 91 -10.54 -2.75 -2.33
N LEU A 92 -9.27 -3.01 -2.65
CA LEU A 92 -8.80 -4.00 -3.62
C LEU A 92 -8.17 -5.20 -2.91
N SER A 93 -8.93 -6.28 -2.69
CA SER A 93 -8.42 -7.52 -2.07
C SER A 93 -8.65 -8.73 -2.96
N ALA A 94 -7.73 -9.71 -2.92
CA ALA A 94 -7.85 -10.95 -3.69
C ALA A 94 -8.95 -11.89 -3.18
N ALA A 95 -9.55 -11.59 -2.03
CA ALA A 95 -10.66 -12.31 -1.41
C ALA A 95 -11.31 -11.41 -0.32
N PRO A 96 -12.61 -11.65 0.04
CA PRO A 96 -13.49 -12.67 -0.54
C PRO A 96 -14.31 -12.14 -1.72
N PHE A 97 -14.55 -12.98 -2.71
CA PHE A 97 -15.56 -12.79 -3.75
C PHE A 97 -15.96 -14.14 -4.37
N GLY A 98 -17.24 -14.26 -4.70
CA GLY A 98 -17.83 -15.47 -5.26
C GLY A 98 -17.79 -15.52 -6.80
N PRO A 99 -18.39 -16.56 -7.41
CA PRO A 99 -18.27 -16.79 -8.85
C PRO A 99 -19.09 -15.83 -9.72
N ALA A 100 -20.09 -15.14 -9.16
CA ALA A 100 -21.05 -14.36 -9.95
C ALA A 100 -20.38 -13.20 -10.73
N HIS A 101 -19.42 -12.52 -10.12
CA HIS A 101 -18.70 -11.38 -10.70
C HIS A 101 -17.19 -11.63 -10.77
N SER A 102 -16.75 -12.89 -10.62
CA SER A 102 -15.34 -13.28 -10.50
C SER A 102 -14.46 -12.74 -11.63
N ASP A 103 -14.89 -12.88 -12.88
CA ASP A 103 -14.08 -12.46 -14.02
C ASP A 103 -13.88 -10.95 -14.04
N ALA A 104 -14.95 -10.18 -13.85
CA ALA A 104 -14.88 -8.72 -13.79
C ALA A 104 -14.00 -8.21 -12.62
N ILE A 105 -14.08 -8.87 -11.45
CA ILE A 105 -13.25 -8.53 -10.29
C ILE A 105 -11.79 -8.86 -10.56
N ARG A 106 -11.49 -10.04 -11.11
CA ARG A 106 -10.12 -10.45 -11.46
C ARG A 106 -9.49 -9.52 -12.49
N ASP A 107 -10.24 -9.13 -13.51
CA ASP A 107 -9.79 -8.18 -14.53
C ASP A 107 -9.53 -6.80 -13.92
N TYR A 108 -10.41 -6.32 -13.04
CA TYR A 108 -10.24 -5.04 -12.37
C TYR A 108 -9.02 -5.01 -11.42
N LEU A 109 -8.74 -6.10 -10.72
CA LEU A 109 -7.60 -6.21 -9.81
C LEU A 109 -6.26 -6.36 -10.55
N ARG A 110 -6.25 -7.00 -11.72
CA ARG A 110 -5.05 -7.44 -12.43
C ARG A 110 -3.97 -6.37 -12.65
N PRO A 111 -4.28 -5.11 -13.04
CA PRO A 111 -3.25 -4.09 -13.22
C PRO A 111 -2.52 -3.73 -11.92
N ILE A 112 -3.15 -3.89 -10.77
CA ILE A 112 -2.61 -3.48 -9.45
C ILE A 112 -1.96 -4.65 -8.72
N THR A 113 -2.68 -5.75 -8.55
CA THR A 113 -2.22 -6.90 -7.77
C THR A 113 -1.45 -7.92 -8.62
N GLY A 114 -1.57 -7.82 -9.95
CA GLY A 114 -1.20 -8.86 -10.90
C GLY A 114 -2.31 -9.90 -11.10
N ALA A 115 -2.10 -10.81 -12.06
CA ALA A 115 -3.04 -11.88 -12.33
C ALA A 115 -3.14 -12.84 -11.14
N LEU A 116 -4.33 -13.01 -10.60
CA LEU A 116 -4.62 -14.02 -9.59
C LEU A 116 -4.57 -15.43 -10.22
N PRO A 117 -3.93 -16.44 -9.56
CA PRO A 117 -3.95 -17.80 -10.05
C PRO A 117 -5.38 -18.28 -10.32
N PRO A 118 -5.63 -18.99 -11.45
CA PRO A 118 -6.98 -19.45 -11.79
C PRO A 118 -7.60 -20.38 -10.73
N GLU A 119 -6.75 -21.18 -10.08
CA GLU A 119 -7.14 -22.14 -9.05
C GLU A 119 -7.28 -21.55 -7.64
N LEU A 120 -7.03 -20.25 -7.50
CA LEU A 120 -7.08 -19.59 -6.20
C LEU A 120 -8.50 -19.59 -5.64
N VAL A 121 -8.64 -20.06 -4.40
CA VAL A 121 -9.90 -20.01 -3.67
C VAL A 121 -10.16 -18.57 -3.22
N THR A 122 -11.18 -17.95 -3.79
CA THR A 122 -11.49 -16.53 -3.55
C THR A 122 -12.78 -16.30 -2.77
N GLU A 123 -13.62 -17.32 -2.59
CA GLU A 123 -14.93 -17.21 -1.97
C GLU A 123 -14.90 -16.81 -0.49
N THR A 124 -13.80 -17.12 0.19
CA THR A 124 -13.57 -16.75 1.59
C THR A 124 -12.13 -16.33 1.82
N LEU A 125 -11.89 -15.46 2.80
CA LEU A 125 -10.53 -15.08 3.16
C LEU A 125 -9.76 -16.27 3.76
N SER A 126 -10.42 -17.17 4.49
CA SER A 126 -9.81 -18.40 4.99
C SER A 126 -9.39 -19.34 3.86
N GLY A 127 -10.16 -19.43 2.77
CA GLY A 127 -9.82 -20.17 1.56
C GLY A 127 -8.60 -19.60 0.85
N TYR A 128 -8.55 -18.28 0.69
CA TYR A 128 -7.37 -17.59 0.18
C TYR A 128 -6.14 -17.89 1.03
N PHE A 129 -6.23 -17.74 2.35
CA PHE A 129 -5.14 -18.02 3.26
C PHE A 129 -4.65 -19.49 3.18
N ALA A 130 -5.56 -20.44 2.99
CA ALA A 130 -5.21 -21.84 2.82
C ALA A 130 -4.46 -22.12 1.50
N SER A 131 -4.64 -21.25 0.50
CA SER A 131 -3.98 -21.35 -0.82
C SER A 131 -2.59 -20.73 -0.83
N VAL A 132 -2.25 -19.86 0.14
CA VAL A 132 -0.93 -19.17 0.19
C VAL A 132 0.18 -20.17 0.44
N PRO A 133 1.25 -20.20 -0.41
CA PRO A 133 2.38 -21.11 -0.20
C PRO A 133 3.24 -20.71 1.01
N ASP A 134 4.29 -21.45 1.29
CA ASP A 134 5.31 -21.00 2.24
C ASP A 134 5.89 -19.67 1.81
N ILE A 135 5.83 -18.68 2.67
CA ILE A 135 6.19 -17.26 2.39
C ILE A 135 7.42 -16.82 3.18
N PRO A 136 8.24 -15.93 2.61
CA PRO A 136 9.46 -15.46 3.28
C PRO A 136 9.22 -14.36 4.32
N VAL A 137 8.11 -13.61 4.24
CA VAL A 137 7.70 -12.53 5.14
C VAL A 137 6.32 -12.81 5.73
N HIS A 138 5.99 -12.21 6.87
CA HIS A 138 4.64 -12.29 7.43
C HIS A 138 3.67 -11.50 6.57
N VAL A 139 2.46 -12.02 6.38
CA VAL A 139 1.41 -11.43 5.55
C VAL A 139 0.11 -11.32 6.32
N GLY A 140 -0.43 -10.11 6.42
CA GLY A 140 -1.80 -9.84 6.83
C GLY A 140 -2.66 -9.38 5.65
N MET A 141 -3.97 -9.41 5.83
CA MET A 141 -4.95 -8.97 4.83
C MET A 141 -5.98 -8.04 5.45
N LEU A 142 -6.38 -7.02 4.70
CA LEU A 142 -7.59 -6.25 4.94
C LEU A 142 -8.73 -6.79 4.08
N ALA A 143 -9.96 -6.63 4.53
CA ALA A 143 -11.14 -6.85 3.71
C ALA A 143 -11.36 -5.63 2.81
N GLY A 144 -11.18 -5.78 1.50
CA GLY A 144 -11.38 -4.70 0.53
C GLY A 144 -12.86 -4.46 0.26
N ALA A 145 -13.41 -3.34 0.73
CA ALA A 145 -14.84 -3.05 0.62
C ALA A 145 -15.29 -2.83 -0.84
N GLY A 146 -14.39 -2.39 -1.73
CA GLY A 146 -14.65 -2.29 -3.16
C GLY A 146 -14.91 -3.65 -3.80
N VAL A 147 -14.11 -4.66 -3.46
CA VAL A 147 -14.31 -6.04 -3.91
C VAL A 147 -15.60 -6.62 -3.32
N LEU A 148 -15.88 -6.39 -2.03
CA LEU A 148 -17.14 -6.83 -1.40
C LEU A 148 -18.37 -6.21 -2.07
N ARG A 149 -18.28 -4.93 -2.46
CA ARG A 149 -19.35 -4.25 -3.20
C ARG A 149 -19.51 -4.83 -4.61
N ALA A 150 -18.38 -5.04 -5.31
CA ALA A 150 -18.40 -5.64 -6.65
C ALA A 150 -18.94 -7.07 -6.64
N ASP A 151 -18.61 -7.87 -5.63
CA ASP A 151 -19.18 -9.22 -5.45
C ASP A 151 -20.70 -9.20 -5.21
N ALA A 152 -21.17 -8.24 -4.42
CA ALA A 152 -22.59 -8.13 -4.09
C ALA A 152 -23.47 -7.59 -5.23
N ALA A 153 -22.93 -6.72 -6.12
CA ALA A 153 -23.73 -5.95 -7.07
C ALA A 153 -23.06 -5.72 -8.44
N GLY A 154 -21.82 -6.21 -8.66
CA GLY A 154 -21.06 -5.92 -9.87
C GLY A 154 -20.63 -4.45 -9.96
N TYR A 155 -20.29 -4.03 -11.18
CA TYR A 155 -19.88 -2.65 -11.51
C TYR A 155 -20.99 -1.86 -12.22
N GLU A 156 -22.12 -2.48 -12.52
CA GLU A 156 -23.22 -1.91 -13.31
C GLU A 156 -24.27 -1.16 -12.48
N LEU A 157 -24.20 -1.28 -11.14
CA LEU A 157 -25.18 -0.68 -10.24
C LEU A 157 -24.55 0.48 -9.47
N GLU A 158 -24.99 1.69 -9.76
CA GLU A 158 -24.57 2.90 -9.04
C GLU A 158 -25.10 2.88 -7.59
N HIS A 159 -26.41 2.58 -7.39
CA HIS A 159 -27.03 2.53 -6.06
C HIS A 159 -27.37 1.12 -5.62
N LEU A 160 -27.00 0.78 -4.37
CA LEU A 160 -27.23 -0.54 -3.81
C LEU A 160 -28.67 -0.68 -3.25
N GLU A 161 -29.29 -1.84 -3.54
CA GLU A 161 -30.55 -2.27 -2.90
C GLU A 161 -30.29 -2.97 -1.56
N ASP A 162 -31.34 -3.19 -0.78
CA ASP A 162 -31.27 -3.88 0.52
C ASP A 162 -30.69 -5.30 0.44
N CYS A 163 -30.90 -6.02 -0.67
CA CYS A 163 -30.34 -7.35 -0.88
C CYS A 163 -28.82 -7.30 -1.01
N HIS A 164 -28.28 -6.29 -1.71
CA HIS A 164 -26.85 -6.07 -1.89
C HIS A 164 -26.17 -5.71 -0.56
N TYR A 165 -26.76 -4.81 0.23
CA TYR A 165 -26.24 -4.52 1.58
C TYR A 165 -26.20 -5.77 2.47
N ARG A 166 -27.24 -6.62 2.44
CA ARG A 166 -27.23 -7.87 3.21
C ARG A 166 -26.15 -8.85 2.74
N ALA A 167 -25.86 -8.91 1.44
CA ALA A 167 -24.78 -9.75 0.92
C ALA A 167 -23.42 -9.21 1.36
N LEU A 168 -23.18 -7.91 1.18
CA LEU A 168 -21.96 -7.22 1.58
C LEU A 168 -21.69 -7.37 3.08
N HIS A 169 -22.70 -7.15 3.93
CA HIS A 169 -22.57 -7.29 5.39
C HIS A 169 -22.13 -8.70 5.78
N ARG A 170 -22.78 -9.74 5.22
CA ARG A 170 -22.38 -11.15 5.50
C ARG A 170 -20.95 -11.43 5.07
N ALA A 171 -20.55 -10.96 3.89
CA ALA A 171 -19.20 -11.17 3.37
C ALA A 171 -18.14 -10.43 4.23
N LEU A 172 -18.44 -9.20 4.68
CA LEU A 172 -17.59 -8.44 5.57
C LEU A 172 -17.45 -9.11 6.94
N GLU A 173 -18.56 -9.51 7.57
CA GLU A 173 -18.56 -10.23 8.85
C GLU A 173 -17.76 -11.54 8.75
N GLN A 174 -17.94 -12.28 7.65
CA GLN A 174 -17.18 -13.52 7.40
C GLN A 174 -15.69 -13.24 7.22
N ALA A 175 -15.28 -12.21 6.44
CA ALA A 175 -13.88 -11.86 6.24
C ALA A 175 -13.18 -11.50 7.56
N LEU A 176 -13.89 -10.77 8.44
CA LEU A 176 -13.39 -10.45 9.79
C LEU A 176 -13.27 -11.70 10.66
N ALA A 177 -14.25 -12.61 10.61
CA ALA A 177 -14.19 -13.88 11.32
C ALA A 177 -13.09 -14.81 10.81
N ASP A 178 -12.75 -14.74 9.53
CA ASP A 178 -11.63 -15.47 8.90
C ASP A 178 -10.26 -14.89 9.26
N GLY A 179 -10.21 -13.69 9.86
CA GLY A 179 -9.01 -13.07 10.38
C GLY A 179 -8.50 -11.87 9.59
N ALA A 180 -9.36 -11.15 8.87
CA ALA A 180 -9.01 -9.85 8.31
C ALA A 180 -8.58 -8.88 9.43
N LEU A 181 -7.50 -8.12 9.22
CA LEU A 181 -6.94 -7.21 10.21
C LEU A 181 -7.76 -5.92 10.36
N GLY A 182 -8.54 -5.59 9.33
CA GLY A 182 -9.34 -4.38 9.24
C GLY A 182 -10.11 -4.36 7.92
N VAL A 183 -10.63 -3.18 7.59
CA VAL A 183 -11.36 -2.94 6.34
C VAL A 183 -10.66 -1.84 5.55
N SER A 184 -10.55 -1.99 4.24
CA SER A 184 -10.01 -0.96 3.37
C SER A 184 -11.05 -0.41 2.41
N LEU A 185 -10.96 0.87 2.11
CA LEU A 185 -11.78 1.60 1.15
C LEU A 185 -10.93 2.18 0.02
N GLY A 186 -11.52 2.28 -1.17
CA GLY A 186 -10.97 2.97 -2.32
C GLY A 186 -11.98 3.91 -2.96
N LEU A 187 -12.30 5.02 -2.28
CA LEU A 187 -13.38 5.94 -2.69
C LEU A 187 -13.09 6.72 -3.98
N GLY A 188 -11.84 6.71 -4.46
CA GLY A 188 -11.48 7.19 -5.80
C GLY A 188 -11.73 6.16 -6.89
N TYR A 189 -12.05 4.90 -6.55
CA TYR A 189 -12.13 3.77 -7.45
C TYR A 189 -13.56 3.24 -7.61
N ALA A 190 -13.89 2.75 -8.82
CA ALA A 190 -15.13 2.01 -9.02
C ALA A 190 -15.04 0.62 -8.33
N PRO A 191 -16.12 0.15 -7.72
CA PRO A 191 -17.44 0.78 -7.66
C PRO A 191 -17.67 1.66 -6.41
N GLU A 192 -16.66 1.87 -5.54
CA GLU A 192 -16.83 2.61 -4.27
C GLU A 192 -17.01 4.12 -4.47
N CYS A 193 -16.51 4.68 -5.58
CA CYS A 193 -16.69 6.10 -5.91
C CYS A 193 -18.16 6.51 -6.06
N PHE A 194 -19.06 5.54 -6.29
CA PHE A 194 -20.50 5.77 -6.40
C PHE A 194 -21.23 5.92 -5.06
N TYR A 195 -20.58 5.58 -3.94
CA TYR A 195 -21.20 5.75 -2.62
C TYR A 195 -21.39 7.24 -2.27
N THR A 196 -22.59 7.57 -1.80
CA THR A 196 -22.77 8.73 -0.91
C THR A 196 -22.21 8.40 0.48
N THR A 197 -21.93 9.43 1.28
CA THR A 197 -21.44 9.23 2.66
C THR A 197 -22.43 8.40 3.50
N ALA A 198 -23.74 8.58 3.33
CA ALA A 198 -24.75 7.82 4.05
C ALA A 198 -24.76 6.33 3.64
N GLU A 199 -24.63 6.04 2.35
CA GLU A 199 -24.51 4.67 1.83
C GLU A 199 -23.24 3.99 2.31
N LEU A 200 -22.12 4.72 2.37
CA LEU A 200 -20.86 4.22 2.91
C LEU A 200 -20.99 3.84 4.40
N ILE A 201 -21.59 4.72 5.23
CA ILE A 201 -21.86 4.42 6.65
C ILE A 201 -22.75 3.17 6.77
N ARG A 202 -23.76 3.03 5.92
CA ARG A 202 -24.63 1.85 5.90
C ARG A 202 -23.85 0.58 5.51
N ALA A 203 -23.03 0.65 4.47
CA ALA A 203 -22.20 -0.48 4.00
C ALA A 203 -21.23 -0.98 5.09
N LEU A 204 -20.68 -0.06 5.88
CA LEU A 204 -19.74 -0.37 6.95
C LEU A 204 -20.38 -0.60 8.32
N SER A 205 -21.71 -0.56 8.42
CA SER A 205 -22.40 -0.72 9.72
C SER A 205 -22.02 -1.99 10.52
N PRO A 206 -21.60 -3.11 9.92
CA PRO A 206 -21.13 -4.28 10.69
C PRO A 206 -19.92 -4.03 11.59
N ILE A 207 -19.07 -3.05 11.28
CA ILE A 207 -17.89 -2.74 12.12
C ILE A 207 -18.17 -1.67 13.18
N ALA A 208 -19.36 -1.11 13.23
CA ALA A 208 -19.68 -0.01 14.14
C ALA A 208 -19.43 -0.35 15.61
N GLY A 209 -18.69 0.51 16.31
CA GLY A 209 -18.35 0.36 17.73
C GLY A 209 -17.29 -0.70 18.02
N GLN A 210 -16.61 -1.22 17.00
CA GLN A 210 -15.55 -2.22 17.14
C GLN A 210 -14.15 -1.59 16.97
N ASP A 211 -13.14 -2.16 17.61
CA ASP A 211 -11.72 -1.78 17.40
C ASP A 211 -11.19 -2.46 16.12
N ILE A 212 -11.83 -2.13 14.97
CA ILE A 212 -11.47 -2.60 13.65
C ILE A 212 -10.94 -1.42 12.85
N PRO A 213 -9.65 -1.39 12.49
CA PRO A 213 -9.08 -0.32 11.68
C PRO A 213 -9.79 -0.19 10.33
N LEU A 214 -10.17 1.05 9.97
CA LEU A 214 -10.68 1.42 8.67
C LEU A 214 -9.59 2.23 7.96
N THR A 215 -9.01 1.67 6.88
CA THR A 215 -8.04 2.37 6.04
C THR A 215 -8.73 2.90 4.79
N VAL A 216 -8.28 4.04 4.25
CA VAL A 216 -8.98 4.65 3.12
C VAL A 216 -8.06 5.34 2.13
N HIS A 217 -8.15 4.92 0.86
CA HIS A 217 -7.86 5.76 -0.29
C HIS A 217 -9.05 6.70 -0.47
N MET A 218 -8.83 7.99 -0.25
CA MET A 218 -9.90 8.99 -0.18
C MET A 218 -10.56 9.24 -1.55
N ARG A 219 -11.73 9.86 -1.53
CA ARG A 219 -12.50 10.20 -2.74
C ARG A 219 -11.75 11.17 -3.64
N GLN A 220 -11.08 12.17 -3.04
CA GLN A 220 -10.22 13.12 -3.73
C GLN A 220 -8.95 13.35 -2.91
N GLU A 221 -7.83 13.42 -3.61
CA GLU A 221 -6.49 13.60 -3.06
C GLU A 221 -5.79 14.85 -3.64
N GLY A 222 -6.48 15.58 -4.53
CA GLY A 222 -6.06 16.84 -5.09
C GLY A 222 -6.67 18.05 -4.37
N ALA A 223 -7.43 18.87 -5.10
CA ALA A 223 -8.06 20.06 -4.56
C ALA A 223 -9.06 19.76 -3.42
N GLY A 224 -9.76 18.62 -3.49
CA GLY A 224 -10.75 18.16 -2.52
C GLY A 224 -10.20 17.35 -1.34
N VAL A 225 -8.89 17.23 -1.16
CA VAL A 225 -8.29 16.38 -0.12
C VAL A 225 -8.77 16.69 1.29
N CYS A 226 -8.94 17.97 1.64
CA CYS A 226 -9.44 18.35 2.97
C CYS A 226 -10.91 17.99 3.17
N ASP A 227 -11.74 18.14 2.16
CA ASP A 227 -13.17 17.78 2.20
C ASP A 227 -13.32 16.25 2.31
N SER A 228 -12.46 15.49 1.61
CA SER A 228 -12.40 14.02 1.72
C SER A 228 -11.96 13.55 3.11
N ILE A 229 -11.03 14.25 3.75
CA ILE A 229 -10.65 13.98 5.16
C ILE A 229 -11.86 14.25 6.07
N GLU A 230 -12.55 15.38 5.91
CA GLU A 230 -13.74 15.71 6.72
C GLU A 230 -14.85 14.66 6.53
N GLU A 231 -15.09 14.18 5.30
CA GLU A 231 -16.00 13.05 5.01
C GLU A 231 -15.61 11.82 5.83
N MET A 232 -14.35 11.42 5.79
CA MET A 232 -13.90 10.21 6.48
C MET A 232 -13.87 10.35 8.01
N LEU A 233 -13.59 11.55 8.53
CA LEU A 233 -13.72 11.85 9.96
C LEU A 233 -15.18 11.74 10.42
N LEU A 234 -16.14 12.19 9.59
CA LEU A 234 -17.57 11.99 9.86
C LEU A 234 -17.94 10.49 9.90
N VAL A 235 -17.54 9.73 8.87
CA VAL A 235 -17.79 8.28 8.80
C VAL A 235 -17.21 7.56 10.03
N ALA A 236 -15.97 7.86 10.41
CA ALA A 236 -15.32 7.23 11.55
C ALA A 236 -15.97 7.58 12.90
N ARG A 237 -16.46 8.83 13.06
CA ARG A 237 -17.24 9.25 14.26
C ARG A 237 -18.59 8.51 14.35
N GLU A 238 -19.33 8.47 13.26
CA GLU A 238 -20.63 7.78 13.21
C GLU A 238 -20.50 6.29 13.51
N LEU A 239 -19.49 5.64 12.91
CA LEU A 239 -19.23 4.22 13.12
C LEU A 239 -18.46 3.93 14.42
N ARG A 240 -17.79 4.94 15.02
CA ARG A 240 -16.94 4.80 16.21
C ARG A 240 -15.84 3.76 16.00
N VAL A 241 -15.08 3.90 14.91
CA VAL A 241 -13.97 3.01 14.52
C VAL A 241 -12.66 3.80 14.40
N PRO A 242 -11.50 3.15 14.58
CA PRO A 242 -10.21 3.74 14.24
C PRO A 242 -10.12 4.04 12.74
N LEU A 243 -9.58 5.20 12.37
CA LEU A 243 -9.41 5.64 10.98
C LEU A 243 -7.94 5.80 10.62
N HIS A 244 -7.56 5.30 9.46
CA HIS A 244 -6.23 5.50 8.89
C HIS A 244 -6.33 6.00 7.45
N ILE A 245 -5.85 7.23 7.21
CA ILE A 245 -5.83 7.82 5.87
C ILE A 245 -4.63 7.24 5.12
N SER A 246 -4.90 6.51 4.04
CA SER A 246 -3.88 5.87 3.21
C SER A 246 -3.15 6.89 2.34
N HIS A 247 -1.84 6.70 2.14
CA HIS A 247 -0.95 7.43 1.21
C HIS A 247 -1.30 8.93 1.09
N LEU A 248 -1.44 9.62 2.24
CA LEU A 248 -1.81 11.04 2.30
C LEU A 248 -0.92 11.88 1.37
N LYS A 249 -1.54 12.61 0.48
CA LYS A 249 -0.88 13.52 -0.46
C LYS A 249 -1.81 14.67 -0.86
N ALA A 250 -1.25 15.68 -1.49
CA ALA A 250 -2.01 16.75 -2.15
C ALA A 250 -1.56 16.82 -3.60
N MET A 251 -2.31 16.16 -4.49
CA MET A 251 -1.98 16.07 -5.91
C MET A 251 -2.13 17.43 -6.61
N GLY A 252 -1.16 17.72 -7.50
CA GLY A 252 -1.16 18.88 -8.38
C GLY A 252 -0.48 20.11 -7.78
N ARG A 253 0.28 20.82 -8.63
CA ARG A 253 1.16 21.94 -8.24
C ARG A 253 0.45 23.07 -7.48
N ASP A 254 -0.81 23.32 -7.78
CA ASP A 254 -1.60 24.37 -7.12
C ASP A 254 -1.91 24.06 -5.66
N ASN A 255 -1.83 22.78 -5.27
CA ASN A 255 -2.13 22.29 -3.93
C ASN A 255 -0.88 22.14 -3.06
N TRP A 256 0.32 22.04 -3.66
CA TRP A 256 1.58 21.78 -2.97
C TRP A 256 1.91 22.85 -1.92
N GLY A 257 2.35 22.42 -0.74
CA GLY A 257 2.67 23.27 0.40
C GLY A 257 1.47 23.97 1.04
N LYS A 258 0.26 23.82 0.49
CA LYS A 258 -0.96 24.50 0.95
C LYS A 258 -1.94 23.56 1.63
N LYS A 259 -2.22 22.43 0.99
CA LYS A 259 -3.28 21.51 1.45
C LYS A 259 -2.79 20.57 2.57
N ILE A 260 -1.55 20.08 2.51
CA ILE A 260 -1.03 19.16 3.53
C ILE A 260 -0.98 19.78 4.94
N PRO A 261 -0.54 21.05 5.16
CA PRO A 261 -0.63 21.65 6.49
C PRO A 261 -2.06 21.64 7.05
N ARG A 262 -3.07 21.93 6.21
CA ARG A 262 -4.48 21.91 6.63
C ARG A 262 -4.98 20.49 6.88
N ALA A 263 -4.63 19.53 6.03
CA ALA A 263 -4.95 18.12 6.21
C ALA A 263 -4.43 17.58 7.55
N LEU A 264 -3.17 17.86 7.86
CA LEU A 264 -2.56 17.47 9.14
C LEU A 264 -3.24 18.15 10.34
N GLU A 265 -3.62 19.43 10.22
CA GLU A 265 -4.38 20.14 11.27
C GLU A 265 -5.73 19.45 11.54
N LEU A 266 -6.46 19.02 10.50
CA LEU A 266 -7.73 18.30 10.66
C LEU A 266 -7.52 16.98 11.42
N LEU A 267 -6.50 16.21 11.06
CA LEU A 267 -6.19 14.94 11.71
C LEU A 267 -5.75 15.14 13.17
N HIS A 268 -4.87 16.13 13.44
CA HIS A 268 -4.45 16.44 14.82
C HIS A 268 -5.62 16.85 15.69
N ARG A 269 -6.50 17.73 15.20
CA ARG A 269 -7.70 18.13 15.91
C ARG A 269 -8.62 16.94 16.20
N ALA A 270 -8.86 16.07 15.23
CA ALA A 270 -9.66 14.86 15.42
C ALA A 270 -9.05 13.94 16.49
N LYS A 271 -7.71 13.81 16.53
CA LYS A 271 -7.00 13.05 17.57
C LYS A 271 -7.17 13.68 18.95
N GLU A 272 -7.06 15.01 19.07
CA GLU A 272 -7.29 15.75 20.32
C GLU A 272 -8.74 15.62 20.81
N GLU A 273 -9.71 15.52 19.90
CA GLU A 273 -11.12 15.26 20.19
C GLU A 273 -11.39 13.79 20.59
N GLY A 274 -10.36 12.93 20.60
CA GLY A 274 -10.43 11.54 21.06
C GLY A 274 -10.70 10.51 19.97
N LEU A 275 -10.72 10.89 18.70
CA LEU A 275 -10.78 9.92 17.60
C LEU A 275 -9.41 9.24 17.42
N ASP A 276 -9.41 7.92 17.32
CA ASP A 276 -8.19 7.21 16.96
C ASP A 276 -7.96 7.32 15.46
N VAL A 277 -7.04 8.23 15.09
CA VAL A 277 -6.77 8.59 13.70
C VAL A 277 -5.28 8.63 13.43
N GLY A 278 -4.88 8.16 12.24
CA GLY A 278 -3.54 8.22 11.69
C GLY A 278 -3.55 8.36 10.18
N CYS A 279 -2.36 8.42 9.60
CA CYS A 279 -2.16 8.41 8.15
C CYS A 279 -0.86 7.70 7.78
N ASP A 280 -0.70 7.40 6.51
CA ASP A 280 0.57 6.93 5.98
C ASP A 280 1.00 7.73 4.74
N VAL A 281 2.24 7.53 4.30
CA VAL A 281 2.82 8.16 3.13
C VAL A 281 3.94 7.28 2.56
N TYR A 282 4.10 7.25 1.24
CA TYR A 282 5.26 6.67 0.58
C TYR A 282 6.30 7.76 0.24
N PRO A 283 7.61 7.42 0.16
CA PRO A 283 8.69 8.43 0.09
C PRO A 283 9.02 8.84 -1.35
N TYR A 284 8.02 8.98 -2.23
CA TYR A 284 8.18 9.33 -3.64
C TYR A 284 7.18 10.39 -4.07
N THR A 285 7.59 11.24 -5.00
CA THR A 285 6.75 12.30 -5.57
C THR A 285 5.82 11.83 -6.69
N ALA A 286 6.01 10.60 -7.17
CA ALA A 286 5.13 9.96 -8.13
C ALA A 286 4.29 8.88 -7.48
N GLY A 287 3.05 8.74 -7.94
CA GLY A 287 2.16 7.62 -7.66
C GLY A 287 2.21 6.54 -8.73
N SER A 288 1.43 5.48 -8.55
CA SER A 288 1.18 4.48 -9.59
C SER A 288 -0.17 3.82 -9.34
N THR A 289 -1.03 3.86 -10.36
CA THR A 289 -2.34 3.23 -10.35
C THR A 289 -2.78 2.87 -11.77
N GLN A 290 -4.03 2.43 -11.95
CA GLN A 290 -4.60 2.13 -13.26
C GLN A 290 -4.82 3.42 -14.07
N LEU A 291 -4.48 3.42 -15.36
CA LEU A 291 -4.68 4.58 -16.25
C LEU A 291 -6.16 4.97 -16.38
N LEU A 292 -7.07 4.02 -16.27
CA LEU A 292 -8.51 4.29 -16.37
C LEU A 292 -9.03 5.31 -15.33
N HIS A 293 -8.27 5.57 -14.26
CA HIS A 293 -8.64 6.56 -13.23
C HIS A 293 -8.41 8.02 -13.62
N ILE A 294 -7.95 8.29 -14.84
CA ILE A 294 -8.07 9.63 -15.44
C ILE A 294 -9.51 9.97 -15.83
N LEU A 295 -10.39 8.95 -15.93
CA LEU A 295 -11.78 9.12 -16.34
C LEU A 295 -12.65 9.55 -15.14
N PRO A 296 -13.66 10.42 -15.36
CA PRO A 296 -14.63 10.75 -14.34
C PRO A 296 -15.39 9.50 -13.86
N PRO A 297 -15.84 9.45 -12.59
CA PRO A 297 -16.50 8.28 -12.01
C PRO A 297 -17.67 7.72 -12.83
N GLU A 298 -18.50 8.59 -13.42
CA GLU A 298 -19.64 8.20 -14.24
C GLU A 298 -19.26 7.42 -15.50
N PHE A 299 -18.02 7.57 -16.00
CA PHE A 299 -17.50 6.78 -17.11
C PHE A 299 -17.02 5.40 -16.70
N LEU A 300 -16.84 5.14 -15.41
CA LEU A 300 -16.37 3.85 -14.88
C LEU A 300 -17.52 2.88 -14.59
N GLU A 301 -18.78 3.32 -14.63
CA GLU A 301 -19.95 2.47 -14.39
C GLU A 301 -20.04 1.33 -15.43
N GLY A 302 -20.39 0.13 -14.97
CA GLY A 302 -20.54 -1.05 -15.81
C GLY A 302 -19.25 -1.84 -16.03
N GLY A 303 -18.14 -1.46 -15.39
CA GLY A 303 -16.87 -2.15 -15.48
C GLY A 303 -16.11 -1.91 -16.79
N MET A 304 -15.00 -2.61 -16.97
CA MET A 304 -14.05 -2.35 -18.06
C MET A 304 -14.66 -2.51 -19.46
N ASP A 305 -15.52 -3.52 -19.67
CA ASP A 305 -16.22 -3.70 -20.95
C ASP A 305 -17.12 -2.51 -21.32
N ALA A 306 -17.79 -1.93 -20.33
CA ALA A 306 -18.63 -0.75 -20.54
C ALA A 306 -17.79 0.49 -20.82
N VAL A 307 -16.67 0.67 -20.12
CA VAL A 307 -15.69 1.73 -20.39
C VAL A 307 -15.19 1.65 -21.84
N VAL A 308 -14.73 0.48 -22.27
CA VAL A 308 -14.25 0.26 -23.66
C VAL A 308 -15.33 0.63 -24.68
N ARG A 309 -16.59 0.22 -24.48
CA ARG A 309 -17.70 0.57 -25.38
C ARG A 309 -17.96 2.08 -25.42
N ARG A 310 -17.98 2.76 -24.26
CA ARG A 310 -18.15 4.22 -24.20
C ARG A 310 -17.02 4.95 -24.90
N LEU A 311 -15.77 4.57 -24.63
CA LEU A 311 -14.61 5.20 -25.27
C LEU A 311 -14.55 4.94 -26.80
N ALA A 312 -15.17 3.89 -27.31
CA ALA A 312 -15.29 3.62 -28.75
C ALA A 312 -16.38 4.46 -29.44
N ASP A 313 -17.33 5.04 -28.69
CA ASP A 313 -18.40 5.88 -29.22
C ASP A 313 -17.92 7.35 -29.35
N PRO A 314 -17.92 7.95 -30.56
CA PRO A 314 -17.49 9.34 -30.74
C PRO A 314 -18.30 10.35 -29.93
N HIS A 315 -19.59 10.13 -29.71
CA HIS A 315 -20.45 11.04 -28.95
C HIS A 315 -20.12 10.98 -27.44
N GLU A 316 -19.85 9.78 -26.91
CA GLU A 316 -19.39 9.60 -25.54
C GLU A 316 -18.01 10.25 -25.32
N ARG A 317 -17.09 10.18 -26.30
CA ARG A 317 -15.80 10.89 -26.24
C ARG A 317 -15.95 12.41 -26.21
N GLU A 318 -16.88 12.96 -27.00
CA GLU A 318 -17.19 14.39 -26.98
C GLU A 318 -17.73 14.79 -25.58
N THR A 319 -18.62 13.99 -25.04
CA THR A 319 -19.15 14.17 -23.68
C THR A 319 -18.04 14.09 -22.63
N LEU A 320 -17.13 13.13 -22.73
CA LEU A 320 -15.96 13.00 -21.86
C LEU A 320 -15.06 14.23 -21.93
N ALA A 321 -14.76 14.74 -23.14
CA ALA A 321 -13.92 15.91 -23.32
C ALA A 321 -14.53 17.14 -22.62
N HIS A 322 -15.82 17.41 -22.81
CA HIS A 322 -16.53 18.49 -22.13
C HIS A 322 -16.56 18.28 -20.61
N ARG A 323 -16.77 17.06 -20.14
CA ARG A 323 -16.79 16.74 -18.70
C ARG A 323 -15.44 16.98 -18.02
N ILE A 324 -14.34 16.70 -18.72
CA ILE A 324 -12.98 17.01 -18.25
C ILE A 324 -12.72 18.51 -18.25
N GLU A 325 -13.16 19.24 -19.30
CA GLU A 325 -13.04 20.71 -19.36
C GLU A 325 -13.81 21.41 -18.22
N ASP A 326 -15.04 20.98 -17.96
CA ASP A 326 -15.87 21.52 -16.87
C ASP A 326 -15.27 21.22 -15.50
N GLY A 327 -14.62 20.07 -15.33
CA GLY A 327 -13.93 19.65 -14.10
C GLY A 327 -14.86 19.44 -12.91
N GLY A 328 -14.26 19.28 -11.72
CA GLY A 328 -14.95 19.19 -10.44
C GLY A 328 -15.54 17.81 -10.10
N GLY A 329 -15.61 17.51 -8.81
CA GLY A 329 -16.20 16.29 -8.28
C GLY A 329 -15.31 15.03 -8.34
N PHE A 330 -14.16 15.08 -9.01
CA PHE A 330 -13.18 13.99 -9.08
C PHE A 330 -11.75 14.55 -9.21
N ASP A 331 -10.74 13.71 -9.02
CA ASP A 331 -9.36 14.08 -9.29
C ASP A 331 -9.05 13.89 -10.78
N ASP A 332 -9.04 14.99 -11.51
CA ASP A 332 -8.59 15.01 -12.91
C ASP A 332 -7.06 14.88 -12.94
N ILE A 333 -6.57 13.66 -12.98
CA ILE A 333 -5.14 13.36 -12.94
C ILE A 333 -4.41 13.98 -14.13
N ALA A 334 -5.04 14.07 -15.30
CA ALA A 334 -4.46 14.70 -16.47
C ALA A 334 -4.23 16.21 -16.26
N LYS A 335 -5.11 16.88 -15.52
CA LYS A 335 -4.94 18.29 -15.15
C LYS A 335 -3.96 18.46 -13.97
N LEU A 336 -3.96 17.55 -13.02
CA LEU A 336 -3.13 17.62 -11.80
C LEU A 336 -1.65 17.31 -12.08
N ALA A 337 -1.35 16.28 -12.89
CA ALA A 337 0.01 15.87 -13.25
C ALA A 337 0.49 16.46 -14.59
N GLY A 338 -0.45 16.78 -15.51
CA GLY A 338 -0.16 17.05 -16.91
C GLY A 338 0.04 15.76 -17.72
N TRP A 339 -0.34 15.78 -18.99
CA TRP A 339 -0.18 14.63 -19.89
C TRP A 339 1.29 14.21 -20.09
N ASP A 340 2.22 15.11 -19.87
CA ASP A 340 3.68 14.90 -19.87
C ASP A 340 4.18 14.29 -18.55
N GLY A 341 3.40 14.39 -17.48
CA GLY A 341 3.66 13.83 -16.16
C GLY A 341 3.06 12.44 -15.92
N ILE A 342 2.31 11.87 -16.87
CA ILE A 342 1.67 10.56 -16.79
C ILE A 342 2.44 9.59 -17.71
N PHE A 343 3.15 8.62 -17.13
CA PHE A 343 3.98 7.65 -17.83
C PHE A 343 3.37 6.25 -17.81
N LEU A 344 3.42 5.55 -18.95
CA LEU A 344 2.94 4.18 -19.10
C LEU A 344 3.91 3.21 -18.43
N SER A 345 3.45 2.45 -17.44
CA SER A 345 4.30 1.56 -16.64
C SER A 345 4.02 0.08 -16.84
N SER A 346 2.82 -0.29 -17.29
CA SER A 346 2.47 -1.65 -17.67
C SER A 346 1.49 -1.63 -18.84
N LEU A 347 1.72 -2.50 -19.82
CA LEU A 347 0.92 -2.68 -21.01
C LEU A 347 0.77 -4.19 -21.26
N HIS A 348 -0.39 -4.61 -21.76
CA HIS A 348 -0.70 -6.03 -21.97
C HIS A 348 -0.50 -6.47 -23.43
N CYS A 349 -0.78 -5.56 -24.39
CA CYS A 349 -0.66 -5.86 -25.81
C CYS A 349 0.79 -5.75 -26.26
N PRO A 350 1.37 -6.79 -26.92
CA PRO A 350 2.77 -6.76 -27.39
C PRO A 350 3.04 -5.62 -28.38
N GLU A 351 2.04 -5.21 -29.16
CA GLU A 351 2.13 -4.13 -30.13
C GLU A 351 2.38 -2.78 -29.46
N ASP A 352 1.88 -2.58 -28.25
CA ASP A 352 2.04 -1.35 -27.47
C ASP A 352 3.33 -1.33 -26.62
N ALA A 353 4.10 -2.42 -26.59
CA ALA A 353 5.37 -2.49 -25.84
C ALA A 353 6.35 -1.33 -26.10
N PRO A 354 6.45 -0.73 -27.32
CA PRO A 354 7.29 0.45 -27.56
C PRO A 354 6.86 1.72 -26.80
N LEU A 355 5.63 1.75 -26.25
CA LEU A 355 5.09 2.86 -25.46
C LEU A 355 5.50 2.78 -23.99
N LEU A 356 6.00 1.64 -23.54
CA LEU A 356 6.42 1.46 -22.14
C LEU A 356 7.47 2.51 -21.73
N GLY A 357 7.21 3.21 -20.63
CA GLY A 357 8.04 4.30 -20.12
C GLY A 357 7.90 5.64 -20.87
N LYS A 358 6.99 5.74 -21.84
CA LYS A 358 6.63 7.01 -22.48
C LYS A 358 5.49 7.68 -21.74
N SER A 359 5.44 9.01 -21.83
CA SER A 359 4.27 9.76 -21.34
C SER A 359 3.14 9.72 -22.36
N ILE A 360 1.90 9.96 -21.88
CA ILE A 360 0.72 10.10 -22.77
C ILE A 360 0.92 11.22 -23.78
N ALA A 361 1.59 12.33 -23.41
CA ALA A 361 1.92 13.39 -24.36
C ALA A 361 2.86 12.91 -25.48
N GLN A 362 3.81 12.01 -25.17
CA GLN A 362 4.72 11.43 -26.15
C GLN A 362 4.00 10.44 -27.08
N GLU A 363 3.11 9.60 -26.53
CA GLU A 363 2.24 8.72 -27.33
C GLU A 363 1.39 9.52 -28.29
N ALA A 364 0.68 10.54 -27.79
CA ALA A 364 -0.17 11.41 -28.59
C ALA A 364 0.59 12.08 -29.76
N ALA A 365 1.82 12.54 -29.50
CA ALA A 365 2.68 13.10 -30.54
C ALA A 365 3.08 12.07 -31.60
N MET A 366 3.35 10.81 -31.21
CA MET A 366 3.67 9.71 -32.13
C MET A 366 2.48 9.34 -33.02
N GLU A 367 1.26 9.36 -32.44
CA GLU A 367 0.03 9.03 -33.15
C GLU A 367 -0.62 10.22 -33.87
N HIS A 368 -0.08 11.44 -33.73
CA HIS A 368 -0.64 12.69 -34.26
C HIS A 368 -2.08 12.95 -33.80
N LYS A 369 -2.37 12.68 -32.51
CA LYS A 369 -3.68 12.83 -31.86
C LYS A 369 -3.62 13.82 -30.70
N SER A 370 -4.80 14.19 -30.18
CA SER A 370 -4.88 14.82 -28.87
C SER A 370 -4.46 13.83 -27.77
N PRO A 371 -3.90 14.29 -26.65
CA PRO A 371 -3.56 13.39 -25.54
C PRO A 371 -4.75 12.57 -25.02
N LEU A 372 -5.94 13.16 -24.97
CA LEU A 372 -7.16 12.48 -24.54
C LEU A 372 -7.54 11.38 -25.55
N ASP A 373 -7.50 11.64 -26.85
CA ASP A 373 -7.82 10.63 -27.87
C ASP A 373 -6.80 9.48 -27.86
N ALA A 374 -5.50 9.78 -27.75
CA ALA A 374 -4.46 8.75 -27.65
C ALA A 374 -4.70 7.87 -26.42
N CYS A 375 -4.97 8.48 -25.26
CA CYS A 375 -5.28 7.76 -24.03
C CYS A 375 -6.55 6.89 -24.15
N CYS A 376 -7.63 7.41 -24.75
CA CYS A 376 -8.85 6.63 -24.99
C CYS A 376 -8.59 5.44 -25.91
N ASP A 377 -7.84 5.65 -26.99
CA ASP A 377 -7.50 4.57 -27.93
C ASP A 377 -6.62 3.51 -27.29
N LEU A 378 -5.66 3.91 -26.44
CA LEU A 378 -4.83 2.98 -25.66
C LEU A 378 -5.68 2.16 -24.69
N LEU A 379 -6.58 2.80 -23.92
CA LEU A 379 -7.48 2.11 -23.00
C LEU A 379 -8.37 1.08 -23.73
N ILE A 380 -8.80 1.38 -24.95
CA ILE A 380 -9.56 0.43 -25.79
C ILE A 380 -8.68 -0.75 -26.20
N ARG A 381 -7.48 -0.49 -26.79
CA ARG A 381 -6.56 -1.53 -27.27
C ARG A 381 -6.13 -2.47 -26.16
N GLU A 382 -5.82 -1.90 -25.01
CA GLU A 382 -5.34 -2.60 -23.83
C GLU A 382 -6.48 -3.14 -22.93
N HIS A 383 -7.73 -2.98 -23.34
CA HIS A 383 -8.90 -3.36 -22.54
C HIS A 383 -8.83 -2.85 -21.09
N CYS A 384 -8.41 -1.59 -20.93
CA CYS A 384 -8.16 -0.92 -19.66
C CYS A 384 -7.06 -1.56 -18.77
N GLN A 385 -6.29 -2.53 -19.28
CA GLN A 385 -5.24 -3.24 -18.55
C GLN A 385 -3.92 -2.46 -18.55
N VAL A 386 -3.97 -1.17 -18.23
CA VAL A 386 -2.82 -0.25 -18.23
C VAL A 386 -2.59 0.30 -16.85
N THR A 387 -1.33 0.32 -16.40
CA THR A 387 -0.91 1.10 -15.23
C THR A 387 -0.07 2.30 -15.64
N MET A 388 -0.15 3.35 -14.84
CA MET A 388 0.63 4.57 -15.00
C MET A 388 1.53 4.83 -13.80
N ILE A 389 2.54 5.67 -14.02
CA ILE A 389 3.29 6.38 -12.98
C ILE A 389 3.03 7.87 -13.23
N ASP A 390 2.49 8.57 -12.24
CA ASP A 390 2.07 9.96 -12.34
C ASP A 390 2.82 10.84 -11.34
N PHE A 391 3.51 11.88 -11.85
CA PHE A 391 4.31 12.81 -11.04
C PHE A 391 3.42 13.95 -10.51
N MET A 392 2.88 13.78 -9.31
CA MET A 392 1.78 14.58 -8.79
C MET A 392 1.99 15.20 -7.40
N ALA A 393 3.04 14.82 -6.67
CA ALA A 393 3.27 15.25 -5.29
C ALA A 393 4.56 16.06 -5.12
N ALA A 394 4.64 16.86 -4.05
CA ALA A 394 5.83 17.62 -3.66
C ALA A 394 6.60 16.92 -2.55
N GLU A 395 7.93 16.96 -2.61
CA GLU A 395 8.79 16.34 -1.59
C GLU A 395 8.67 17.04 -0.24
N GLU A 396 8.44 18.35 -0.23
CA GLU A 396 8.21 19.14 0.98
C GLU A 396 6.93 18.71 1.72
N ASP A 397 5.89 18.34 0.99
CA ASP A 397 4.65 17.81 1.56
C ASP A 397 4.88 16.41 2.17
N ILE A 398 5.64 15.55 1.49
CA ILE A 398 6.06 14.24 2.02
C ILE A 398 6.84 14.45 3.33
N ALA A 399 7.81 15.35 3.34
CA ALA A 399 8.60 15.67 4.54
C ALA A 399 7.73 16.22 5.68
N ALA A 400 6.71 17.03 5.38
CA ALA A 400 5.76 17.52 6.38
C ALA A 400 4.93 16.39 6.99
N ILE A 401 4.43 15.46 6.17
CA ILE A 401 3.68 14.29 6.63
C ILE A 401 4.58 13.38 7.48
N LEU A 402 5.81 13.11 7.05
CA LEU A 402 6.77 12.28 7.80
C LEU A 402 7.09 12.86 9.18
N ARG A 403 7.12 14.19 9.34
CA ARG A 403 7.32 14.83 10.66
C ARG A 403 6.12 14.69 11.59
N SER A 404 4.92 14.46 11.06
CA SER A 404 3.72 14.30 11.89
C SER A 404 3.81 13.03 12.75
N PRO A 405 3.52 13.08 14.06
CA PRO A 405 3.47 11.89 14.90
C PRO A 405 2.34 10.92 14.52
N LEU A 406 1.35 11.38 13.74
CA LEU A 406 0.22 10.57 13.30
C LEU A 406 0.54 9.72 12.06
N SER A 407 1.71 9.89 11.44
CA SER A 407 2.04 9.20 10.20
C SER A 407 2.94 7.98 10.41
N CYS A 408 2.84 7.01 9.49
CA CYS A 408 3.84 5.97 9.30
C CYS A 408 4.28 5.92 7.83
N LEU A 409 5.33 5.15 7.53
CA LEU A 409 5.77 4.92 6.17
C LEU A 409 5.14 3.66 5.61
N ILE A 410 4.76 3.73 4.34
CA ILE A 410 4.31 2.60 3.53
C ILE A 410 5.01 2.61 2.17
N SER A 411 4.81 1.57 1.37
CA SER A 411 5.26 1.58 -0.01
C SER A 411 4.14 1.87 -1.01
N ASP A 412 2.93 1.45 -0.74
CA ASP A 412 1.84 1.40 -1.72
C ASP A 412 2.26 0.65 -3.01
N ALA A 413 3.02 -0.43 -2.81
CA ALA A 413 3.60 -1.20 -3.90
C ALA A 413 2.55 -1.95 -4.69
N THR A 414 2.53 -1.73 -6.00
CA THR A 414 1.70 -2.44 -6.97
C THR A 414 2.51 -3.48 -7.72
N TYR A 415 1.89 -4.56 -8.16
CA TYR A 415 2.56 -5.71 -8.77
C TYR A 415 1.96 -6.08 -10.12
N PRO A 416 2.02 -5.22 -11.13
CA PRO A 416 1.53 -5.57 -12.46
C PRO A 416 2.20 -6.87 -12.93
N THR A 417 1.52 -7.61 -13.81
CA THR A 417 2.06 -8.88 -14.32
C THR A 417 3.25 -8.65 -15.24
N GLU A 418 3.21 -7.56 -15.99
CA GLU A 418 4.17 -7.18 -17.01
C GLU A 418 4.56 -5.71 -16.86
N GLY A 419 5.65 -5.28 -17.51
CA GLY A 419 6.06 -3.89 -17.53
C GLY A 419 7.10 -3.51 -16.48
N MET A 420 7.16 -2.22 -16.15
CA MET A 420 8.09 -1.61 -15.21
C MET A 420 7.34 -1.12 -13.97
N PRO A 421 7.34 -1.85 -12.85
CA PRO A 421 6.67 -1.38 -11.63
C PRO A 421 7.31 -0.09 -11.13
N HIS A 422 6.59 0.65 -10.29
CA HIS A 422 7.16 1.80 -9.60
C HIS A 422 8.33 1.37 -8.69
N PRO A 423 9.46 2.12 -8.59
CA PRO A 423 10.60 1.75 -7.74
C PRO A 423 10.26 1.61 -6.24
N ARG A 424 9.12 2.13 -5.80
CA ARG A 424 8.62 1.98 -4.42
C ARG A 424 8.45 0.53 -3.96
N VAL A 425 8.30 -0.43 -4.89
CA VAL A 425 8.26 -1.86 -4.60
C VAL A 425 9.54 -2.32 -3.90
N TYR A 426 10.70 -1.81 -4.37
CA TYR A 426 12.02 -2.28 -3.99
C TYR A 426 12.76 -1.38 -3.00
N GLY A 427 12.38 -0.10 -2.89
CA GLY A 427 13.21 0.91 -2.25
C GLY A 427 12.58 1.74 -1.13
N SER A 428 11.28 1.66 -0.84
CA SER A 428 10.59 2.61 0.05
C SER A 428 11.21 2.72 1.44
N CYS A 429 11.52 1.60 2.10
CA CYS A 429 12.13 1.63 3.43
C CYS A 429 13.55 2.18 3.39
N THR A 430 14.32 1.76 2.40
CA THR A 430 15.70 2.23 2.24
C THR A 430 15.74 3.71 1.87
N ARG A 431 14.84 4.18 1.00
CA ARG A 431 14.73 5.59 0.64
C ARG A 431 14.39 6.47 1.84
N LEU A 432 13.49 6.04 2.73
CA LEU A 432 13.24 6.78 3.97
C LEU A 432 14.53 6.98 4.77
N LEU A 433 15.27 5.89 5.02
CA LEU A 433 16.47 5.92 5.84
C LEU A 433 17.65 6.58 5.14
N GLN A 434 17.79 6.42 3.83
CA GLN A 434 18.82 7.07 3.04
C GLN A 434 18.51 8.55 2.85
N HIS A 435 17.40 8.86 2.19
CA HIS A 435 17.13 10.20 1.69
C HIS A 435 16.60 11.12 2.80
N PHE A 436 15.51 10.72 3.51
CA PHE A 436 14.88 11.61 4.49
C PHE A 436 15.58 11.63 5.86
N VAL A 437 16.27 10.54 6.24
CA VAL A 437 17.04 10.51 7.51
C VAL A 437 18.48 10.96 7.27
N ARG A 438 19.26 10.22 6.46
CA ARG A 438 20.71 10.44 6.34
C ARG A 438 21.07 11.68 5.53
N GLU A 439 20.42 11.90 4.37
CA GLU A 439 20.82 12.96 3.44
C GLU A 439 20.17 14.31 3.77
N GLN A 440 18.87 14.32 4.06
CA GLN A 440 18.11 15.54 4.31
C GLN A 440 17.93 15.89 5.80
N GLY A 441 18.07 14.91 6.71
CA GLY A 441 17.88 15.14 8.15
C GLY A 441 16.45 15.56 8.52
N VAL A 442 15.44 15.12 7.74
CA VAL A 442 14.01 15.37 8.02
C VAL A 442 13.59 14.69 9.31
N LEU A 443 14.14 13.50 9.57
CA LEU A 443 13.94 12.68 10.77
C LEU A 443 15.30 12.24 11.33
N THR A 444 15.35 11.92 12.64
CA THR A 444 16.46 11.13 13.20
C THR A 444 16.34 9.67 12.78
N LEU A 445 17.41 8.87 12.96
CA LEU A 445 17.36 7.43 12.67
C LEU A 445 16.26 6.73 13.50
N GLU A 446 16.15 7.07 14.79
CA GLU A 446 15.15 6.49 15.69
C GLU A 446 13.72 6.83 15.24
N GLN A 447 13.50 8.07 14.80
CA GLN A 447 12.21 8.49 14.25
C GLN A 447 11.91 7.74 12.93
N GLY A 448 12.88 7.62 12.03
CA GLY A 448 12.73 6.88 10.78
C GLY A 448 12.40 5.40 11.03
N VAL A 449 13.13 4.76 11.95
CA VAL A 449 12.84 3.36 12.35
C VAL A 449 11.45 3.24 12.99
N HIS A 450 11.05 4.20 13.86
CA HIS A 450 9.69 4.20 14.41
C HIS A 450 8.60 4.24 13.34
N LYS A 451 8.79 5.05 12.28
CA LYS A 451 7.86 5.13 11.14
C LYS A 451 7.75 3.82 10.35
N LEU A 452 8.78 2.98 10.39
CA LEU A 452 8.86 1.69 9.71
C LEU A 452 8.45 0.51 10.59
N THR A 453 8.23 0.70 11.89
CA THR A 453 8.11 -0.42 12.83
C THR A 453 6.91 -0.26 13.77
N GLN A 454 7.06 0.42 14.90
CA GLN A 454 5.98 0.52 15.90
C GLN A 454 4.77 1.32 15.40
N ALA A 455 4.97 2.39 14.64
CA ALA A 455 3.86 3.22 14.13
C ALA A 455 2.91 2.42 13.23
N PRO A 456 3.36 1.71 12.18
CA PRO A 456 2.48 0.86 11.38
C PRO A 456 1.90 -0.33 12.16
N ALA A 457 2.67 -0.93 13.10
CA ALA A 457 2.17 -2.00 13.94
C ALA A 457 0.99 -1.55 14.82
N GLN A 458 1.05 -0.34 15.38
CA GLN A 458 -0.03 0.25 16.17
C GLN A 458 -1.25 0.59 15.31
N ALA A 459 -1.05 1.12 14.10
CA ALA A 459 -2.13 1.49 13.19
C ALA A 459 -3.05 0.28 12.89
N LEU A 460 -2.48 -0.90 12.68
CA LEU A 460 -3.25 -2.12 12.39
C LEU A 460 -3.30 -3.14 13.55
N ARG A 461 -2.97 -2.73 14.78
CA ARG A 461 -3.08 -3.61 15.98
C ARG A 461 -2.26 -4.90 15.88
N LEU A 462 -1.07 -4.86 15.26
CA LEU A 462 -0.19 -6.02 15.11
C LEU A 462 0.53 -6.33 16.42
N ALA A 463 -0.05 -7.22 17.21
CA ALA A 463 0.48 -7.57 18.52
C ALA A 463 1.86 -8.24 18.43
N GLY A 464 2.78 -7.84 19.32
CA GLY A 464 4.13 -8.42 19.39
C GLY A 464 5.11 -7.96 18.33
N LYS A 465 4.70 -7.07 17.41
CA LYS A 465 5.52 -6.59 16.30
C LYS A 465 5.97 -5.14 16.45
N GLY A 466 7.02 -4.78 15.72
CA GLY A 466 7.50 -3.41 15.58
C GLY A 466 8.33 -2.88 16.76
N VAL A 467 8.71 -3.72 17.73
CA VAL A 467 9.53 -3.32 18.88
C VAL A 467 10.58 -4.37 19.22
N ILE A 468 11.75 -3.93 19.72
CA ILE A 468 12.70 -4.81 20.39
C ILE A 468 12.41 -4.79 21.91
N ALA A 469 11.65 -5.79 22.36
CA ALA A 469 11.30 -6.00 23.74
C ALA A 469 11.30 -7.51 24.06
N VAL A 470 11.60 -7.88 25.29
CA VAL A 470 11.54 -9.30 25.71
C VAL A 470 10.11 -9.82 25.53
N GLY A 471 9.98 -10.96 24.84
CA GLY A 471 8.70 -11.58 24.50
C GLY A 471 8.10 -11.12 23.16
N ALA A 472 8.62 -10.05 22.53
CA ALA A 472 8.22 -9.65 21.18
C ALA A 472 8.70 -10.67 20.12
N ASP A 473 8.09 -10.62 18.94
CA ASP A 473 8.50 -11.43 17.82
C ASP A 473 9.95 -11.10 17.42
N ALA A 474 10.73 -12.11 17.07
CA ALA A 474 12.12 -11.93 16.67
C ALA A 474 12.25 -11.64 15.16
N ASP A 475 11.50 -10.64 14.69
CA ASP A 475 11.66 -10.04 13.38
C ASP A 475 12.65 -8.89 13.55
N LEU A 476 13.86 -9.02 13.01
CA LEU A 476 14.98 -8.12 13.31
C LEU A 476 15.78 -7.79 12.05
N CYS A 477 16.27 -6.55 11.97
CA CYS A 477 17.22 -6.11 10.95
C CYS A 477 18.55 -5.71 11.60
N VAL A 478 19.65 -6.05 10.94
CA VAL A 478 21.01 -5.61 11.28
C VAL A 478 21.60 -4.95 10.05
N PHE A 479 22.00 -3.69 10.15
CA PHE A 479 22.52 -2.92 9.01
C PHE A 479 23.46 -1.78 9.43
N ASP A 480 24.23 -1.28 8.47
CA ASP A 480 24.95 -0.03 8.59
C ASP A 480 24.10 1.11 7.98
N PRO A 481 23.62 2.08 8.77
CA PRO A 481 22.85 3.21 8.24
C PRO A 481 23.57 4.00 7.14
N ALA A 482 24.92 4.02 7.15
CA ALA A 482 25.71 4.69 6.14
C ALA A 482 25.77 3.93 4.81
N ALA A 483 25.57 2.60 4.85
CA ALA A 483 25.66 1.73 3.67
C ALA A 483 24.30 1.48 3.00
N LEU A 484 23.17 1.79 3.67
CA LEU A 484 21.84 1.61 3.07
C LEU A 484 21.73 2.43 1.78
N THR A 485 21.36 1.75 0.70
CA THR A 485 21.29 2.36 -0.63
C THR A 485 20.08 1.85 -1.40
N GLU A 486 19.20 2.78 -1.76
CA GLU A 486 18.17 2.57 -2.79
C GLU A 486 18.87 2.52 -4.16
N ARG A 487 18.48 1.58 -5.01
CA ARG A 487 19.05 1.41 -6.35
C ARG A 487 18.05 1.60 -7.47
N GLY A 488 16.78 1.38 -7.17
CA GLY A 488 15.70 1.47 -8.15
C GLY A 488 15.55 2.89 -8.69
N THR A 489 15.37 2.99 -9.99
CA THR A 489 14.97 4.23 -10.68
C THR A 489 13.67 4.00 -11.45
N TYR A 490 13.03 5.05 -11.97
CA TYR A 490 11.85 4.88 -12.82
C TYR A 490 12.14 4.17 -14.14
N GLN A 491 13.41 4.18 -14.60
CA GLN A 491 13.86 3.50 -15.83
C GLN A 491 14.35 2.07 -15.57
N ASP A 492 14.84 1.79 -14.36
CA ASP A 492 15.30 0.46 -13.92
C ASP A 492 14.84 0.22 -12.48
N PRO A 493 13.54 -0.05 -12.28
CA PRO A 493 12.93 -0.11 -10.95
C PRO A 493 13.22 -1.40 -10.18
N CYS A 494 13.47 -2.51 -10.87
CA CYS A 494 13.57 -3.84 -10.28
C CYS A 494 14.95 -4.11 -9.63
N GLN A 495 15.48 -3.14 -8.88
CA GLN A 495 16.76 -3.20 -8.21
C GLN A 495 16.57 -3.38 -6.70
N THR A 496 16.98 -4.54 -6.16
CA THR A 496 16.98 -4.73 -4.70
C THR A 496 17.88 -3.73 -4.00
N ALA A 497 17.44 -3.23 -2.84
CA ALA A 497 18.23 -2.34 -1.99
C ALA A 497 19.50 -3.03 -1.48
N LEU A 498 20.52 -2.24 -1.11
CA LEU A 498 21.76 -2.71 -0.51
C LEU A 498 21.88 -2.21 0.94
N GLY A 499 22.73 -2.91 1.72
CA GLY A 499 23.14 -2.48 3.06
C GLY A 499 22.47 -3.23 4.22
N MET A 500 21.56 -4.17 3.96
CA MET A 500 21.06 -5.09 4.99
C MET A 500 22.06 -6.23 5.21
N ASP A 501 22.79 -6.23 6.34
CA ASP A 501 23.73 -7.29 6.69
C ASP A 501 23.01 -8.58 7.11
N ALA A 502 21.94 -8.44 7.89
CA ALA A 502 21.08 -9.57 8.28
C ALA A 502 19.62 -9.16 8.46
N VAL A 503 18.70 -10.01 8.03
CA VAL A 503 17.27 -9.90 8.34
C VAL A 503 16.80 -11.22 8.89
N LEU A 504 16.15 -11.18 10.05
CA LEU A 504 15.53 -12.33 10.70
C LEU A 504 14.02 -12.22 10.61
N VAL A 505 13.36 -13.30 10.25
CA VAL A 505 11.90 -13.46 10.26
C VAL A 505 11.58 -14.60 11.22
N ALA A 506 10.76 -14.35 12.22
CA ALA A 506 10.47 -15.31 13.31
C ALA A 506 11.75 -15.94 13.89
N GLY A 507 12.81 -15.15 14.07
CA GLY A 507 14.10 -15.59 14.60
C GLY A 507 14.98 -16.37 13.63
N ARG A 508 14.55 -16.61 12.39
CA ARG A 508 15.29 -17.34 11.36
C ARG A 508 15.93 -16.37 10.38
N LEU A 509 17.21 -16.60 10.08
CA LEU A 509 18.01 -15.74 9.20
C LEU A 509 17.52 -15.88 7.74
N ALA A 510 16.82 -14.85 7.25
CA ALA A 510 16.25 -14.78 5.90
C ALA A 510 17.17 -14.04 4.90
N VAL A 511 17.93 -13.05 5.39
CA VAL A 511 18.99 -12.38 4.61
C VAL A 511 20.31 -12.47 5.38
N LYS A 512 21.41 -12.72 4.66
CA LYS A 512 22.77 -12.75 5.18
C LYS A 512 23.70 -12.04 4.21
N ASN A 513 24.40 -11.00 4.68
CA ASN A 513 25.32 -10.18 3.87
C ASN A 513 24.67 -9.65 2.59
N GLY A 514 23.43 -9.20 2.67
CA GLY A 514 22.65 -8.67 1.54
C GLY A 514 22.05 -9.72 0.61
N GLU A 515 22.25 -11.02 0.87
CA GLU A 515 21.76 -12.10 0.03
C GLU A 515 20.66 -12.92 0.72
N MET A 516 19.66 -13.33 -0.05
CA MET A 516 18.58 -14.21 0.42
C MET A 516 19.13 -15.58 0.76
N THR A 517 18.76 -16.12 1.94
CA THR A 517 19.14 -17.47 2.36
C THR A 517 18.21 -18.57 1.83
N GLY A 518 17.07 -18.18 1.25
CA GLY A 518 16.01 -19.10 0.84
C GLY A 518 15.09 -19.54 1.98
N VAL A 519 15.29 -19.04 3.20
CA VAL A 519 14.41 -19.34 4.34
C VAL A 519 13.05 -18.70 4.15
N LYS A 520 12.01 -19.50 4.26
CA LYS A 520 10.61 -19.09 4.27
C LYS A 520 10.08 -19.28 5.70
N ALA A 521 10.12 -18.22 6.50
CA ALA A 521 9.73 -18.22 7.91
C ALA A 521 8.54 -17.30 8.20
N GLY A 522 7.99 -16.68 7.16
CA GLY A 522 6.79 -15.86 7.27
C GLY A 522 5.56 -16.67 7.62
N THR A 523 4.60 -16.04 8.24
CA THR A 523 3.32 -16.62 8.64
C THR A 523 2.19 -15.70 8.23
N LEU A 524 0.98 -16.24 8.09
CA LEU A 524 -0.22 -15.46 7.93
C LEU A 524 -0.62 -14.85 9.27
N ILE A 525 -0.80 -13.53 9.30
CA ILE A 525 -1.27 -12.79 10.47
C ILE A 525 -2.78 -12.69 10.39
N ARG A 526 -3.46 -13.10 11.44
CA ARG A 526 -4.92 -13.04 11.57
C ARG A 526 -5.30 -12.31 12.86
N LYS A 527 -6.43 -11.58 12.80
CA LYS A 527 -7.01 -10.93 13.99
C LYS A 527 -7.70 -11.94 14.90
#